data_3df7a6c90abbb52c2bd6cf19cd2d542e
#
_entry.id   3df7a6c90abbb52c2bd6cf19cd2d542e
#
_cell.length_a   1.000
_cell.length_b   1.000
_cell.length_c   1.000
_cell.angle_alpha   90.00
_cell.angle_beta   90.00
_cell.angle_gamma   90.00
#
_symmetry.space_group_name_H-M   'P 1'
#
loop_
_entity.id
_entity.type
_entity.pdbx_description
1 polymer ?
#
loop_
_entity_poly.entity_id
_entity_poly.type
_entity_poly.pdbx_seq_one_letter_code
_entity_poly.pdbx_strand_id
1 'polypeptide(L)'
;MIRRQLVATAVLGSLATFAHHTACAQADEIRIAHIYSKTGPLEAYGKQTQTGLMMGLDYATGGTMTVNGKKLVVLEKDDQGKPDLGKSLLAAAYADDKAALAVGPTASGVALAMLPVAEEYKKVLIVEPAVADSITGDKWNKYIFRTGRNSSQDAISNAVAVDKAGVTVATLAQDNAFGRDGVKAFGSALKKAKLVHEEYLPPATTDFTAGAQRLIDKLKDQPGRKIIWIVWAGAGNPFKIVDLDLKRYGIEIATGGNILPAMSAYKSLPGMEGAAYYYFGIPKNPVNEALVAAHYKQFKTPPDFFTAGGFSAAMAVVTALRKTGGDTGTNKLITAMEGMSFDTPKGKMTFRKEDHQAMQSMYHFKIKVDPAFAWGVPELVHEIKPEEMDIPIRNKR
;
A
#
# COMPACT_ATOMS: atom_id res chain seq x y z
N MET A 1 48.50 -15.94 93.67
CA MET A 1 47.22 -15.59 93.10
C MET A 1 47.43 -15.23 91.64
N ILE A 2 47.17 -16.18 90.72
CA ILE A 2 47.47 -16.01 89.30
C ILE A 2 46.12 -16.05 88.53
N ARG A 3 45.77 -14.89 87.90
CA ARG A 3 44.60 -14.81 87.04
C ARG A 3 45.02 -15.21 85.64
N ARG A 4 44.39 -16.28 85.11
CA ARG A 4 44.47 -16.69 83.70
C ARG A 4 43.49 -15.84 82.92
N GLN A 5 43.95 -15.18 81.87
CA GLN A 5 43.15 -14.57 80.84
C GLN A 5 42.97 -15.55 79.72
N LEU A 6 41.74 -15.82 79.39
CA LEU A 6 41.33 -16.57 78.17
C LEU A 6 41.16 -15.60 77.01
N VAL A 7 41.95 -15.80 75.98
CA VAL A 7 41.80 -15.11 74.70
C VAL A 7 40.83 -15.90 73.79
N ALA A 8 39.68 -15.33 73.51
CA ALA A 8 38.73 -15.90 72.56
C ALA A 8 38.99 -15.35 71.14
N THR A 9 39.43 -16.19 70.25
CA THR A 9 39.66 -15.83 68.86
C THR A 9 38.32 -16.00 68.08
N ALA A 10 37.75 -14.86 67.69
CA ALA A 10 36.54 -14.85 66.81
C ALA A 10 36.97 -14.96 65.34
N VAL A 11 36.59 -16.06 64.66
CA VAL A 11 36.74 -16.24 63.24
C VAL A 11 35.51 -15.66 62.57
N LEU A 12 35.66 -14.49 61.87
CA LEU A 12 34.64 -13.91 61.00
C LEU A 12 34.71 -14.65 59.63
N GLY A 13 33.76 -15.55 59.40
CA GLY A 13 33.51 -16.14 58.11
C GLY A 13 32.77 -15.14 57.21
N SER A 14 33.44 -14.58 56.20
CA SER A 14 32.83 -13.73 55.17
C SER A 14 32.06 -14.64 54.21
N LEU A 15 30.72 -14.71 54.31
CA LEU A 15 29.85 -15.21 53.24
C LEU A 15 29.76 -14.19 52.12
N ALA A 16 30.54 -14.37 51.06
CA ALA A 16 30.37 -13.63 49.82
C ALA A 16 29.13 -14.21 49.07
N THR A 17 27.99 -13.58 49.24
CA THR A 17 26.79 -13.84 48.40
C THR A 17 27.05 -13.34 47.00
N PHE A 18 27.37 -14.26 46.08
CA PHE A 18 27.33 -13.99 44.64
C PHE A 18 25.87 -13.74 44.26
N ALA A 19 25.46 -12.47 44.24
CA ALA A 19 24.22 -12.07 43.60
C ALA A 19 24.40 -12.30 42.08
N HIS A 20 23.88 -13.43 41.58
CA HIS A 20 23.72 -13.63 40.16
C HIS A 20 22.68 -12.62 39.67
N HIS A 21 23.14 -11.47 39.18
CA HIS A 21 22.33 -10.63 38.33
C HIS A 21 22.11 -11.41 37.05
N THR A 22 21.01 -12.15 36.97
CA THR A 22 20.43 -12.53 35.69
C THR A 22 20.08 -11.23 34.99
N ALA A 23 21.04 -10.69 34.23
CA ALA A 23 20.72 -9.70 33.22
C ALA A 23 19.67 -10.35 32.34
N CYS A 24 18.41 -9.99 32.54
CA CYS A 24 17.35 -10.26 31.59
C CYS A 24 17.81 -9.61 30.31
N ALA A 25 18.42 -10.37 29.41
CA ALA A 25 18.79 -9.88 28.09
C ALA A 25 17.50 -9.40 27.49
N GLN A 26 17.29 -8.09 27.50
CA GLN A 26 16.17 -7.46 26.81
C GLN A 26 16.29 -7.91 25.38
N ALA A 27 15.37 -8.75 24.94
CA ALA A 27 15.42 -9.31 23.60
C ALA A 27 15.59 -8.13 22.64
N ASP A 28 16.65 -8.15 21.84
CA ASP A 28 16.91 -7.11 20.85
C ASP A 28 15.63 -6.93 20.02
N GLU A 29 15.07 -5.72 20.04
CA GLU A 29 13.86 -5.38 19.31
C GLU A 29 14.20 -4.73 17.98
N ILE A 30 13.45 -5.11 16.94
CA ILE A 30 13.41 -4.38 15.68
C ILE A 30 12.09 -3.61 15.63
N ARG A 31 12.17 -2.30 15.79
CA ARG A 31 11.00 -1.42 15.78
C ARG A 31 10.71 -0.98 14.37
N ILE A 32 9.45 -1.19 13.93
CA ILE A 32 8.92 -0.84 12.62
C ILE A 32 7.85 0.22 12.84
N ALA A 33 8.06 1.43 12.36
CA ALA A 33 7.02 2.46 12.42
C ALA A 33 6.00 2.18 11.30
N HIS A 34 4.71 2.06 11.64
CA HIS A 34 3.63 2.03 10.68
C HIS A 34 2.85 3.35 10.77
N ILE A 35 3.08 4.22 9.78
CA ILE A 35 2.42 5.52 9.68
C ILE A 35 1.34 5.41 8.62
N TYR A 36 0.08 5.60 8.99
CA TYR A 36 -1.05 5.36 8.11
C TYR A 36 -2.27 6.19 8.53
N SER A 37 -3.24 6.35 7.65
CA SER A 37 -4.50 7.00 7.98
C SER A 37 -5.38 6.05 8.80
N LYS A 38 -5.12 5.99 10.13
CA LYS A 38 -5.94 5.22 11.07
C LYS A 38 -7.32 5.84 11.25
N THR A 39 -7.40 7.17 11.06
CA THR A 39 -8.61 7.96 11.02
C THR A 39 -8.61 8.88 9.78
N GLY A 40 -9.75 9.52 9.50
CA GLY A 40 -9.91 10.47 8.39
C GLY A 40 -10.42 9.83 7.09
N PRO A 41 -10.34 10.56 5.96
CA PRO A 41 -11.02 10.16 4.70
C PRO A 41 -10.58 8.81 4.11
N LEU A 42 -9.37 8.34 4.46
CA LEU A 42 -8.80 7.08 3.99
C LEU A 42 -8.73 6.00 5.09
N GLU A 43 -9.48 6.17 6.18
CA GLU A 43 -9.48 5.25 7.33
C GLU A 43 -9.67 3.77 6.91
N ALA A 44 -10.64 3.49 6.05
CA ALA A 44 -10.90 2.13 5.59
C ALA A 44 -9.69 1.49 4.91
N TYR A 45 -8.93 2.28 4.13
CA TYR A 45 -7.72 1.81 3.43
C TYR A 45 -6.56 1.60 4.41
N GLY A 46 -6.35 2.57 5.31
CA GLY A 46 -5.30 2.48 6.32
C GLY A 46 -5.49 1.29 7.25
N LYS A 47 -6.70 1.06 7.74
CA LYS A 47 -7.03 -0.09 8.60
C LYS A 47 -6.83 -1.43 7.90
N GLN A 48 -7.18 -1.54 6.62
CA GLN A 48 -6.90 -2.75 5.84
C GLN A 48 -5.39 -2.98 5.70
N THR A 49 -4.61 -1.93 5.41
CA THR A 49 -3.15 -2.02 5.33
C THR A 49 -2.54 -2.47 6.66
N GLN A 50 -3.00 -1.92 7.78
CA GLN A 50 -2.56 -2.32 9.11
C GLN A 50 -2.89 -3.79 9.41
N THR A 51 -4.12 -4.21 9.14
CA THR A 51 -4.53 -5.62 9.29
C THR A 51 -3.62 -6.53 8.46
N GLY A 52 -3.39 -6.19 7.21
CA GLY A 52 -2.52 -6.94 6.32
C GLY A 52 -1.07 -6.99 6.79
N LEU A 53 -0.53 -5.86 7.24
CA LEU A 53 0.84 -5.79 7.79
C LEU A 53 1.01 -6.75 8.97
N MET A 54 0.09 -6.72 9.93
CA MET A 54 0.17 -7.59 11.11
C MET A 54 0.02 -9.07 10.73
N MET A 55 -0.96 -9.41 9.89
CA MET A 55 -1.14 -10.79 9.42
C MET A 55 0.05 -11.29 8.60
N GLY A 56 0.66 -10.41 7.80
CA GLY A 56 1.85 -10.74 7.01
C GLY A 56 3.10 -10.95 7.87
N LEU A 57 3.30 -10.14 8.91
CA LEU A 57 4.39 -10.33 9.88
C LEU A 57 4.22 -11.64 10.64
N ASP A 58 3.00 -11.92 11.12
CA ASP A 58 2.68 -13.18 11.78
C ASP A 58 2.96 -14.39 10.87
N TYR A 59 2.43 -14.38 9.66
CA TYR A 59 2.66 -15.42 8.65
C TYR A 59 4.15 -15.59 8.33
N ALA A 60 4.83 -14.50 8.01
CA ALA A 60 6.23 -14.54 7.60
C ALA A 60 7.17 -15.02 8.71
N THR A 61 6.79 -14.85 9.98
CA THR A 61 7.58 -15.28 11.14
C THR A 61 7.10 -16.61 11.73
N GLY A 62 6.10 -17.25 11.14
CA GLY A 62 5.50 -18.49 11.68
C GLY A 62 4.85 -18.30 13.04
N GLY A 63 4.22 -17.14 13.29
CA GLY A 63 3.53 -16.80 14.53
C GLY A 63 4.43 -16.28 15.66
N THR A 64 5.76 -16.25 15.47
CA THR A 64 6.70 -15.91 16.55
C THR A 64 6.95 -14.40 16.70
N MET A 65 6.61 -13.62 15.69
CA MET A 65 6.95 -12.19 15.60
C MET A 65 8.44 -11.93 15.86
N THR A 66 9.33 -12.85 15.41
CA THR A 66 10.77 -12.74 15.57
C THR A 66 11.50 -13.03 14.25
N VAL A 67 12.62 -12.32 14.04
CA VAL A 67 13.52 -12.58 12.92
C VAL A 67 14.96 -12.63 13.45
N ASN A 68 15.66 -13.74 13.18
CA ASN A 68 17.04 -13.94 13.65
C ASN A 68 17.21 -13.67 15.14
N GLY A 69 16.25 -14.13 15.96
CA GLY A 69 16.25 -13.96 17.43
C GLY A 69 15.80 -12.58 17.92
N LYS A 70 15.53 -11.63 17.05
CA LYS A 70 15.07 -10.28 17.41
C LYS A 70 13.56 -10.17 17.29
N LYS A 71 12.90 -9.58 18.30
CA LYS A 71 11.45 -9.38 18.31
C LYS A 71 11.07 -8.23 17.38
N LEU A 72 10.05 -8.42 16.55
CA LEU A 72 9.45 -7.35 15.76
C LEU A 72 8.40 -6.59 16.60
N VAL A 73 8.52 -5.28 16.64
CA VAL A 73 7.58 -4.39 17.34
C VAL A 73 7.06 -3.36 16.34
N VAL A 74 5.75 -3.32 16.13
CA VAL A 74 5.11 -2.35 15.25
C VAL A 74 4.62 -1.16 16.06
N LEU A 75 5.08 0.04 15.69
CA LEU A 75 4.72 1.31 16.31
C LEU A 75 3.69 2.01 15.40
N GLU A 76 2.42 1.94 15.78
CA GLU A 76 1.35 2.56 15.00
C GLU A 76 1.29 4.06 15.21
N LYS A 77 1.16 4.82 14.10
CA LYS A 77 1.03 6.28 14.12
C LYS A 77 -0.04 6.73 13.12
N ASP A 78 -0.98 7.53 13.58
CA ASP A 78 -2.11 8.02 12.79
C ASP A 78 -1.77 9.35 12.11
N ASP A 79 -1.60 9.35 10.78
CA ASP A 79 -1.35 10.55 9.99
C ASP A 79 -2.61 11.34 9.63
N GLN A 80 -3.80 10.77 9.86
CA GLN A 80 -5.11 11.39 9.55
C GLN A 80 -5.23 11.84 8.08
N GLY A 81 -4.39 11.35 7.19
CA GLY A 81 -4.28 11.82 5.80
C GLY A 81 -3.66 13.22 5.66
N LYS A 82 -2.98 13.74 6.71
CA LYS A 82 -2.40 15.08 6.77
C LYS A 82 -0.89 15.04 6.50
N PRO A 83 -0.38 15.69 5.43
CA PRO A 83 1.04 15.66 5.06
C PRO A 83 1.99 16.11 6.19
N ASP A 84 1.70 17.24 6.83
CA ASP A 84 2.56 17.78 7.90
C ASP A 84 2.60 16.87 9.12
N LEU A 85 1.46 16.23 9.47
CA LEU A 85 1.41 15.28 10.57
C LEU A 85 2.22 14.02 10.23
N GLY A 86 2.04 13.45 9.02
CA GLY A 86 2.82 12.29 8.59
C GLY A 86 4.33 12.56 8.60
N LYS A 87 4.75 13.75 8.12
CA LYS A 87 6.14 14.22 8.18
C LYS A 87 6.66 14.22 9.63
N SER A 88 5.94 14.85 10.55
CA SER A 88 6.33 14.96 11.96
C SER A 88 6.38 13.60 12.66
N LEU A 89 5.40 12.74 12.39
CA LEU A 89 5.34 11.39 12.96
C LEU A 89 6.49 10.50 12.50
N LEU A 90 6.91 10.61 11.21
CA LEU A 90 8.06 9.87 10.71
C LEU A 90 9.37 10.35 11.35
N ALA A 91 9.55 11.66 11.50
CA ALA A 91 10.71 12.22 12.17
C ALA A 91 10.81 11.73 13.61
N ALA A 92 9.72 11.81 14.39
CA ALA A 92 9.65 11.28 15.76
C ALA A 92 9.91 9.76 15.81
N ALA A 93 9.36 8.99 14.88
CA ALA A 93 9.58 7.54 14.81
C ALA A 93 11.07 7.20 14.66
N TYR A 94 11.80 7.93 13.84
CA TYR A 94 13.22 7.69 13.63
C TYR A 94 14.09 8.27 14.75
N ALA A 95 13.80 9.50 15.22
CA ALA A 95 14.58 10.19 16.22
C ALA A 95 14.35 9.67 17.64
N ASP A 96 13.09 9.56 18.05
CA ASP A 96 12.71 9.31 19.44
C ASP A 96 12.41 7.81 19.67
N ASP A 97 11.56 7.21 18.84
CA ASP A 97 11.14 5.83 19.01
C ASP A 97 12.19 4.82 18.51
N LYS A 98 13.26 5.28 17.85
CA LYS A 98 14.36 4.46 17.32
C LYS A 98 13.88 3.39 16.34
N ALA A 99 12.88 3.71 15.52
CA ALA A 99 12.43 2.81 14.48
C ALA A 99 13.58 2.48 13.50
N ALA A 100 13.75 1.21 13.19
CA ALA A 100 14.76 0.73 12.27
C ALA A 100 14.40 1.08 10.81
N LEU A 101 13.11 0.99 10.50
CA LEU A 101 12.51 1.34 9.22
C LEU A 101 11.04 1.72 9.44
N ALA A 102 10.41 2.27 8.41
CA ALA A 102 8.99 2.60 8.43
C ALA A 102 8.23 1.97 7.25
N VAL A 103 6.92 1.75 7.43
CA VAL A 103 5.95 1.32 6.43
C VAL A 103 4.80 2.33 6.37
N GLY A 104 4.31 2.64 5.22
CA GLY A 104 3.23 3.62 4.98
C GLY A 104 3.66 4.68 3.97
N PRO A 105 2.91 5.79 3.84
CA PRO A 105 1.58 6.06 4.36
C PRO A 105 0.46 5.67 3.39
N THR A 106 -0.79 5.95 3.81
CA THR A 106 -1.97 5.66 2.97
C THR A 106 -2.13 6.65 1.83
N ALA A 107 -1.97 7.93 2.07
CA ALA A 107 -2.20 9.00 1.11
C ALA A 107 -0.92 9.42 0.37
N SER A 108 -1.01 9.64 -0.96
CA SER A 108 0.14 10.04 -1.78
C SER A 108 0.73 11.39 -1.35
N GLY A 109 -0.11 12.38 -0.98
CA GLY A 109 0.37 13.67 -0.48
C GLY A 109 1.16 13.56 0.83
N VAL A 110 0.76 12.64 1.72
CA VAL A 110 1.49 12.32 2.95
C VAL A 110 2.82 11.66 2.62
N ALA A 111 2.82 10.69 1.68
CA ALA A 111 4.05 10.04 1.22
C ALA A 111 5.08 11.07 0.73
N LEU A 112 4.67 11.98 -0.15
CA LEU A 112 5.56 13.01 -0.70
C LEU A 112 6.17 13.90 0.39
N ALA A 113 5.42 14.20 1.46
CA ALA A 113 5.94 14.96 2.60
C ALA A 113 6.93 14.14 3.47
N MET A 114 6.81 12.81 3.47
CA MET A 114 7.66 11.91 4.26
C MET A 114 8.99 11.57 3.55
N LEU A 115 9.07 11.65 2.20
CA LEU A 115 10.27 11.24 1.47
C LEU A 115 11.54 12.01 1.90
N PRO A 116 11.52 13.36 2.06
CA PRO A 116 12.70 14.10 2.55
C PRO A 116 13.12 13.70 3.96
N VAL A 117 12.16 13.32 4.82
CA VAL A 117 12.46 12.88 6.20
C VAL A 117 13.22 11.56 6.19
N ALA A 118 12.83 10.60 5.35
CA ALA A 118 13.55 9.34 5.21
C ALA A 118 15.01 9.56 4.77
N GLU A 119 15.25 10.54 3.90
CA GLU A 119 16.58 10.96 3.46
C GLU A 119 17.37 11.66 4.56
N GLU A 120 16.77 12.60 5.27
CA GLU A 120 17.37 13.34 6.39
C GLU A 120 17.86 12.38 7.48
N TYR A 121 17.01 11.45 7.90
CA TYR A 121 17.34 10.47 8.92
C TYR A 121 18.13 9.27 8.39
N LYS A 122 18.33 9.18 7.07
CA LYS A 122 19.01 8.04 6.40
C LYS A 122 18.42 6.70 6.82
N LYS A 123 17.09 6.59 6.78
CA LYS A 123 16.32 5.40 7.18
C LYS A 123 15.38 4.95 6.06
N VAL A 124 15.20 3.65 5.93
CA VAL A 124 14.32 3.07 4.91
C VAL A 124 12.85 3.38 5.22
N LEU A 125 12.13 3.89 4.21
CA LEU A 125 10.68 3.99 4.18
C LEU A 125 10.15 3.08 3.05
N ILE A 126 9.32 2.10 3.42
CA ILE A 126 8.59 1.25 2.47
C ILE A 126 7.21 1.85 2.27
N VAL A 127 6.94 2.38 1.08
CA VAL A 127 5.66 3.02 0.78
C VAL A 127 4.60 1.98 0.43
N GLU A 128 3.52 1.96 1.20
CA GLU A 128 2.34 1.13 1.03
C GLU A 128 1.14 1.82 1.71
N PRO A 129 0.01 2.06 1.08
CA PRO A 129 -0.35 1.80 -0.32
C PRO A 129 -0.32 3.03 -1.25
N ALA A 130 0.30 4.14 -0.87
CA ALA A 130 0.31 5.38 -1.66
C ALA A 130 0.88 5.15 -3.09
N VAL A 131 0.19 5.71 -4.13
CA VAL A 131 0.40 5.31 -5.52
C VAL A 131 0.98 6.35 -6.47
N ALA A 132 1.03 7.64 -6.11
CA ALA A 132 1.51 8.68 -7.03
C ALA A 132 2.87 8.30 -7.66
N ASP A 133 3.00 8.45 -8.97
CA ASP A 133 4.22 8.08 -9.72
C ASP A 133 5.45 8.87 -9.24
N SER A 134 5.22 10.12 -8.81
CA SER A 134 6.27 10.99 -8.29
C SER A 134 7.02 10.42 -7.08
N ILE A 135 6.42 9.49 -6.31
CA ILE A 135 7.02 8.87 -5.11
C ILE A 135 8.29 8.07 -5.47
N THR A 136 8.23 7.22 -6.49
CA THR A 136 9.39 6.48 -7.04
C THR A 136 9.90 7.09 -8.35
N GLY A 137 9.39 8.28 -8.70
CA GLY A 137 9.80 9.11 -9.83
C GLY A 137 10.70 10.28 -9.42
N ASP A 138 10.32 11.49 -9.80
CA ASP A 138 11.12 12.70 -9.62
C ASP A 138 11.37 13.11 -8.16
N LYS A 139 10.60 12.58 -7.19
CA LYS A 139 10.77 12.80 -5.75
C LYS A 139 11.50 11.66 -5.03
N TRP A 140 11.87 10.61 -5.77
CA TRP A 140 12.56 9.46 -5.20
C TRP A 140 13.92 9.83 -4.60
N ASN A 141 14.28 9.14 -3.54
CA ASN A 141 15.63 9.05 -3.02
C ASN A 141 15.96 7.60 -2.65
N LYS A 142 17.23 7.27 -2.45
CA LYS A 142 17.69 5.88 -2.27
C LYS A 142 17.13 5.15 -1.03
N TYR A 143 16.52 5.87 -0.09
CA TYR A 143 15.92 5.30 1.12
C TYR A 143 14.48 4.85 0.92
N ILE A 144 13.88 5.15 -0.24
CA ILE A 144 12.48 4.87 -0.54
C ILE A 144 12.38 3.57 -1.32
N PHE A 145 11.57 2.64 -0.81
CA PHE A 145 11.08 1.45 -1.49
C PHE A 145 9.57 1.52 -1.57
N ARG A 146 8.95 0.87 -2.55
CA ARG A 146 7.49 0.83 -2.64
C ARG A 146 7.01 -0.57 -2.99
N THR A 147 6.25 -1.19 -2.08
CA THR A 147 5.50 -2.43 -2.32
C THR A 147 4.16 -2.17 -2.97
N GLY A 148 3.55 -1.02 -2.72
CA GLY A 148 2.34 -0.57 -3.41
C GLY A 148 2.54 -0.48 -4.92
N ARG A 149 1.45 -0.66 -5.67
CA ARG A 149 1.49 -0.34 -7.10
C ARG A 149 1.69 1.17 -7.28
N ASN A 150 2.11 1.60 -8.46
CA ASN A 150 2.18 3.01 -8.83
C ASN A 150 1.08 3.42 -9.82
N SER A 151 0.93 4.72 -10.06
CA SER A 151 -0.07 5.24 -11.00
C SER A 151 0.13 4.71 -12.42
N SER A 152 1.38 4.49 -12.85
CA SER A 152 1.68 3.91 -14.17
C SER A 152 1.23 2.44 -14.26
N GLN A 153 1.37 1.64 -13.19
CA GLN A 153 0.85 0.27 -13.16
C GLN A 153 -0.69 0.26 -13.25
N ASP A 154 -1.36 1.10 -12.46
CA ASP A 154 -2.82 1.26 -12.56
C ASP A 154 -3.24 1.72 -13.96
N ALA A 155 -2.57 2.71 -14.52
CA ALA A 155 -2.92 3.31 -15.80
C ALA A 155 -2.73 2.34 -16.98
N ILE A 156 -1.57 1.70 -17.08
CA ILE A 156 -1.26 0.77 -18.17
C ILE A 156 -2.19 -0.43 -18.13
N SER A 157 -2.44 -0.98 -16.94
CA SER A 157 -3.35 -2.12 -16.80
C SER A 157 -4.80 -1.77 -17.13
N ASN A 158 -5.27 -0.59 -16.74
CA ASN A 158 -6.62 -0.12 -17.09
C ASN A 158 -6.76 0.28 -18.57
N ALA A 159 -5.68 0.78 -19.19
CA ALA A 159 -5.68 1.11 -20.61
C ALA A 159 -5.98 -0.11 -21.50
N VAL A 160 -5.63 -1.32 -21.07
CA VAL A 160 -5.96 -2.58 -21.80
C VAL A 160 -7.44 -2.67 -22.15
N ALA A 161 -8.33 -2.23 -21.26
CA ALA A 161 -9.78 -2.27 -21.47
C ALA A 161 -10.29 -1.18 -22.41
N VAL A 162 -9.65 -0.01 -22.44
CA VAL A 162 -10.20 1.20 -23.04
C VAL A 162 -9.39 1.75 -24.21
N ASP A 163 -8.11 1.41 -24.37
CA ASP A 163 -7.24 1.96 -25.41
C ASP A 163 -7.49 1.30 -26.78
N LYS A 164 -8.63 1.63 -27.40
CA LYS A 164 -9.05 1.13 -28.72
C LYS A 164 -9.30 2.28 -29.66
N ALA A 165 -9.08 2.05 -30.97
CA ALA A 165 -9.40 3.04 -32.00
C ALA A 165 -10.90 3.41 -31.96
N GLY A 166 -11.23 4.67 -32.11
CA GLY A 166 -12.60 5.17 -32.04
C GLY A 166 -13.15 5.32 -30.62
N VAL A 167 -12.33 5.15 -29.58
CA VAL A 167 -12.70 5.43 -28.19
C VAL A 167 -12.28 6.84 -27.82
N THR A 168 -13.22 7.63 -27.26
CA THR A 168 -13.00 8.94 -26.69
C THR A 168 -13.17 8.89 -25.17
N VAL A 169 -12.19 9.41 -24.45
CA VAL A 169 -12.15 9.34 -22.97
C VAL A 169 -12.13 10.76 -22.39
N ALA A 170 -12.85 10.96 -21.30
CA ALA A 170 -12.64 12.06 -20.36
C ALA A 170 -12.37 11.49 -18.98
N THR A 171 -11.67 12.21 -18.11
CA THR A 171 -11.36 11.74 -16.76
C THR A 171 -12.10 12.53 -15.69
N LEU A 172 -12.49 11.86 -14.61
CA LEU A 172 -12.98 12.47 -13.37
C LEU A 172 -12.04 12.06 -12.22
N ALA A 173 -11.32 13.02 -11.68
CA ALA A 173 -10.28 12.73 -10.69
C ALA A 173 -10.32 13.68 -9.49
N GLN A 174 -9.75 13.20 -8.38
CA GLN A 174 -9.48 14.07 -7.23
C GLN A 174 -8.36 15.06 -7.54
N ASP A 175 -8.54 16.33 -7.12
CA ASP A 175 -7.51 17.36 -7.23
C ASP A 175 -6.47 17.25 -6.10
N ASN A 176 -5.62 16.23 -6.21
CA ASN A 176 -4.50 15.96 -5.31
C ASN A 176 -3.42 15.16 -6.05
N ALA A 177 -2.30 14.85 -5.39
CA ALA A 177 -1.18 14.12 -6.01
C ALA A 177 -1.61 12.77 -6.60
N PHE A 178 -2.48 12.02 -5.92
CA PHE A 178 -3.02 10.76 -6.41
C PHE A 178 -3.78 10.91 -7.73
N GLY A 179 -4.74 11.84 -7.78
CA GLY A 179 -5.59 12.03 -8.96
C GLY A 179 -4.80 12.60 -10.14
N ARG A 180 -3.94 13.61 -9.90
CA ARG A 180 -3.15 14.24 -10.96
C ARG A 180 -2.12 13.29 -11.57
N ASP A 181 -1.36 12.56 -10.76
CA ASP A 181 -0.41 11.55 -11.26
C ASP A 181 -1.15 10.39 -11.97
N GLY A 182 -2.31 9.99 -11.44
CA GLY A 182 -3.16 8.97 -12.04
C GLY A 182 -3.64 9.35 -13.44
N VAL A 183 -4.20 10.54 -13.60
CA VAL A 183 -4.68 11.05 -14.92
C VAL A 183 -3.53 11.21 -15.91
N LYS A 184 -2.41 11.78 -15.45
CA LYS A 184 -1.21 11.94 -16.28
C LYS A 184 -0.67 10.60 -16.77
N ALA A 185 -0.59 9.61 -15.88
CA ALA A 185 -0.15 8.25 -16.22
C ALA A 185 -1.11 7.59 -17.21
N PHE A 186 -2.43 7.74 -16.98
CA PHE A 186 -3.45 7.18 -17.85
C PHE A 186 -3.42 7.81 -19.26
N GLY A 187 -3.36 9.13 -19.36
CA GLY A 187 -3.20 9.80 -20.66
C GLY A 187 -1.95 9.34 -21.41
N SER A 188 -0.84 9.12 -20.69
CA SER A 188 0.41 8.59 -21.27
C SER A 188 0.29 7.13 -21.73
N ALA A 189 -0.57 6.33 -21.10
CA ALA A 189 -0.79 4.92 -21.45
C ALA A 189 -1.66 4.76 -22.69
N LEU A 190 -2.52 5.72 -23.01
CA LEU A 190 -3.37 5.70 -24.20
C LEU A 190 -2.56 5.89 -25.49
N LYS A 191 -2.68 4.97 -26.43
CA LYS A 191 -2.01 5.00 -27.75
C LYS A 191 -2.98 5.14 -28.91
N LYS A 192 -4.23 4.69 -28.74
CA LYS A 192 -5.28 4.64 -29.76
C LYS A 192 -6.52 5.43 -29.38
N ALA A 193 -6.91 5.41 -28.12
CA ALA A 193 -8.01 6.20 -27.58
C ALA A 193 -7.60 7.67 -27.41
N LYS A 194 -8.58 8.57 -27.52
CA LYS A 194 -8.34 10.02 -27.41
C LYS A 194 -8.83 10.53 -26.08
N LEU A 195 -7.93 11.08 -25.24
CA LEU A 195 -8.28 11.84 -24.05
C LEU A 195 -8.65 13.28 -24.45
N VAL A 196 -9.90 13.71 -24.19
CA VAL A 196 -10.43 15.00 -24.64
C VAL A 196 -10.66 16.00 -23.51
N HIS A 197 -10.75 15.52 -22.26
CA HIS A 197 -10.99 16.39 -21.10
C HIS A 197 -10.53 15.73 -19.81
N GLU A 198 -9.98 16.54 -18.91
CA GLU A 198 -9.59 16.17 -17.56
C GLU A 198 -10.38 17.02 -16.57
N GLU A 199 -11.26 16.41 -15.80
CA GLU A 199 -12.03 17.07 -14.75
C GLU A 199 -11.43 16.74 -13.38
N TYR A 200 -11.05 17.75 -12.64
CA TYR A 200 -10.52 17.63 -11.29
C TYR A 200 -11.46 18.27 -10.29
N LEU A 201 -11.83 17.51 -9.25
CA LEU A 201 -12.69 17.98 -8.17
C LEU A 201 -11.98 17.88 -6.81
N PRO A 202 -12.26 18.79 -5.87
CA PRO A 202 -11.70 18.71 -4.52
C PRO A 202 -11.94 17.33 -3.87
N PRO A 203 -10.98 16.79 -3.10
CA PRO A 203 -11.14 15.47 -2.46
C PRO A 203 -12.36 15.34 -1.54
N ALA A 204 -12.85 16.45 -0.99
CA ALA A 204 -14.03 16.50 -0.11
C ALA A 204 -15.36 16.62 -0.88
N THR A 205 -15.35 16.56 -2.22
CA THR A 205 -16.56 16.68 -3.05
C THR A 205 -17.55 15.56 -2.72
N THR A 206 -18.80 15.93 -2.49
CA THR A 206 -19.94 15.02 -2.29
C THR A 206 -21.00 15.15 -3.38
N ASP A 207 -21.07 16.30 -4.06
CA ASP A 207 -21.93 16.54 -5.21
C ASP A 207 -21.08 16.61 -6.50
N PHE A 208 -21.28 15.64 -7.38
CA PHE A 208 -20.55 15.49 -8.62
C PHE A 208 -21.31 16.04 -9.84
N THR A 209 -22.51 16.60 -9.66
CA THR A 209 -23.42 16.97 -10.74
C THR A 209 -22.79 17.96 -11.71
N ALA A 210 -22.21 19.06 -11.22
CA ALA A 210 -21.60 20.06 -12.08
C ALA A 210 -20.39 19.56 -12.84
N GLY A 211 -19.54 18.73 -12.20
CA GLY A 211 -18.40 18.07 -12.87
C GLY A 211 -18.87 17.09 -13.95
N ALA A 212 -19.87 16.27 -13.63
CA ALA A 212 -20.43 15.33 -14.59
C ALA A 212 -21.07 16.04 -15.78
N GLN A 213 -21.76 17.16 -15.59
CA GLN A 213 -22.33 17.93 -16.70
C GLN A 213 -21.24 18.43 -17.66
N ARG A 214 -20.12 18.94 -17.15
CA ARG A 214 -18.99 19.34 -17.98
C ARG A 214 -18.41 18.16 -18.79
N LEU A 215 -18.33 16.98 -18.16
CA LEU A 215 -17.90 15.73 -18.84
C LEU A 215 -18.87 15.34 -19.95
N ILE A 216 -20.18 15.37 -19.67
CA ILE A 216 -21.23 15.08 -20.66
C ILE A 216 -21.10 16.05 -21.84
N ASP A 217 -20.96 17.35 -21.61
CA ASP A 217 -20.84 18.34 -22.66
C ASP A 217 -19.59 18.17 -23.53
N LYS A 218 -18.52 17.60 -22.99
CA LYS A 218 -17.31 17.27 -23.74
C LYS A 218 -17.42 15.98 -24.54
N LEU A 219 -18.25 15.04 -24.10
CA LEU A 219 -18.32 13.70 -24.69
C LEU A 219 -19.55 13.48 -25.58
N LYS A 220 -20.70 14.12 -25.30
CA LYS A 220 -22.00 13.79 -25.92
C LYS A 220 -21.96 13.78 -27.46
N ASP A 221 -21.24 14.72 -28.07
CA ASP A 221 -21.15 14.88 -29.52
C ASP A 221 -19.91 14.19 -30.14
N GLN A 222 -19.10 13.49 -29.34
CA GLN A 222 -17.96 12.73 -29.86
C GLN A 222 -18.42 11.46 -30.57
N PRO A 223 -17.79 11.07 -31.68
CA PRO A 223 -18.11 9.84 -32.36
C PRO A 223 -17.61 8.62 -31.61
N GLY A 224 -18.21 7.46 -31.88
CA GLY A 224 -17.78 6.17 -31.38
C GLY A 224 -18.07 5.94 -29.88
N ARG A 225 -17.27 5.09 -29.24
CA ARG A 225 -17.40 4.74 -27.83
C ARG A 225 -16.87 5.87 -26.94
N LYS A 226 -17.64 6.25 -25.95
CA LYS A 226 -17.34 7.39 -25.05
C LYS A 226 -17.24 6.90 -23.62
N ILE A 227 -16.14 7.24 -22.92
CA ILE A 227 -15.83 6.74 -21.60
C ILE A 227 -15.50 7.90 -20.65
N ILE A 228 -16.08 7.87 -19.45
CA ILE A 228 -15.57 8.61 -18.28
C ILE A 228 -14.73 7.64 -17.46
N TRP A 229 -13.43 7.90 -17.36
CA TRP A 229 -12.53 7.15 -16.49
C TRP A 229 -12.36 7.84 -15.14
N ILE A 230 -12.66 7.11 -14.05
CA ILE A 230 -12.72 7.68 -12.70
C ILE A 230 -11.46 7.32 -11.90
N VAL A 231 -10.83 8.35 -11.30
CA VAL A 231 -9.68 8.26 -10.38
C VAL A 231 -10.07 8.86 -9.04
N TRP A 232 -10.68 8.06 -8.18
CA TRP A 232 -11.22 8.51 -6.90
C TRP A 232 -10.91 7.54 -5.77
N ALA A 233 -10.57 8.08 -4.59
CA ALA A 233 -10.26 7.29 -3.39
C ALA A 233 -10.92 7.90 -2.14
N GLY A 234 -11.28 7.05 -1.17
CA GLY A 234 -11.86 7.46 0.11
C GLY A 234 -13.30 7.94 0.01
N ALA A 235 -13.62 9.01 0.72
CA ALA A 235 -14.98 9.52 0.82
C ALA A 235 -15.51 10.08 -0.50
N GLY A 236 -16.84 10.12 -0.61
CA GLY A 236 -17.57 10.49 -1.83
C GLY A 236 -17.89 9.26 -2.70
N ASN A 237 -18.90 9.43 -3.53
CA ASN A 237 -19.30 8.39 -4.48
C ASN A 237 -19.47 8.98 -5.88
N PRO A 238 -18.36 9.07 -6.66
CA PRO A 238 -18.40 9.62 -8.02
C PRO A 238 -19.25 8.77 -8.98
N PHE A 239 -19.57 7.51 -8.62
CA PHE A 239 -20.42 6.65 -9.44
C PHE A 239 -21.88 7.11 -9.50
N LYS A 240 -22.34 7.98 -8.59
CA LYS A 240 -23.66 8.61 -8.67
C LYS A 240 -23.88 9.44 -9.94
N ILE A 241 -22.82 9.75 -10.69
CA ILE A 241 -22.96 10.40 -12.01
C ILE A 241 -23.76 9.55 -13.01
N VAL A 242 -23.91 8.22 -12.79
CA VAL A 242 -24.79 7.38 -13.60
C VAL A 242 -26.25 7.81 -13.54
N ASP A 243 -26.66 8.45 -12.43
CA ASP A 243 -28.03 8.94 -12.22
C ASP A 243 -28.36 10.12 -13.17
N LEU A 244 -27.36 10.69 -13.87
CA LEU A 244 -27.53 11.71 -14.91
C LEU A 244 -27.80 11.13 -16.30
N ASP A 245 -28.26 9.89 -16.36
CA ASP A 245 -28.63 9.20 -17.61
C ASP A 245 -27.52 9.22 -18.68
N LEU A 246 -26.30 8.88 -18.28
CA LEU A 246 -25.12 8.83 -19.18
C LEU A 246 -25.37 7.94 -20.40
N LYS A 247 -26.22 6.91 -20.26
CA LYS A 247 -26.60 6.01 -21.36
C LYS A 247 -27.30 6.72 -22.52
N ARG A 248 -28.11 7.75 -22.22
CA ARG A 248 -28.76 8.58 -23.24
C ARG A 248 -27.75 9.22 -24.21
N TYR A 249 -26.55 9.50 -23.72
CA TYR A 249 -25.45 10.08 -24.50
C TYR A 249 -24.48 9.03 -25.02
N GLY A 250 -24.73 7.74 -24.76
CA GLY A 250 -23.81 6.64 -25.10
C GLY A 250 -22.49 6.72 -24.34
N ILE A 251 -22.51 7.28 -23.13
CA ILE A 251 -21.32 7.42 -22.26
C ILE A 251 -21.29 6.27 -21.25
N GLU A 252 -20.16 5.60 -21.19
CA GLU A 252 -19.87 4.52 -20.25
C GLU A 252 -18.92 5.01 -19.14
N ILE A 253 -18.92 4.32 -18.00
CA ILE A 253 -17.93 4.52 -16.93
C ILE A 253 -16.93 3.39 -16.97
N ALA A 254 -15.65 3.73 -16.78
CA ALA A 254 -14.59 2.77 -16.50
C ALA A 254 -13.75 3.24 -15.29
N THR A 255 -13.25 2.28 -14.54
CA THR A 255 -12.39 2.52 -13.36
C THR A 255 -11.62 1.27 -13.00
N GLY A 256 -10.60 1.42 -12.15
CA GLY A 256 -9.88 0.29 -11.55
C GLY A 256 -10.67 -0.42 -10.44
N GLY A 257 -10.11 -1.53 -9.94
CA GLY A 257 -10.59 -2.18 -8.73
C GLY A 257 -10.42 -1.29 -7.49
N ASN A 258 -11.21 -1.56 -6.48
CA ASN A 258 -11.21 -0.82 -5.22
C ASN A 258 -11.53 -1.78 -4.07
N ILE A 259 -11.63 -1.24 -2.84
CA ILE A 259 -12.10 -2.01 -1.68
C ILE A 259 -13.53 -2.51 -1.90
N LEU A 260 -13.85 -3.66 -1.33
CA LEU A 260 -15.15 -4.31 -1.52
C LEU A 260 -16.36 -3.41 -1.20
N PRO A 261 -16.36 -2.60 -0.12
CA PRO A 261 -17.44 -1.65 0.13
C PRO A 261 -17.66 -0.63 -1.00
N ALA A 262 -16.59 -0.12 -1.61
CA ALA A 262 -16.69 0.80 -2.75
C ALA A 262 -17.16 0.08 -4.01
N MET A 263 -16.78 -1.17 -4.20
CA MET A 263 -17.21 -2.01 -5.33
C MET A 263 -18.70 -2.42 -5.24
N SER A 264 -19.40 -2.11 -4.16
CA SER A 264 -20.86 -2.25 -4.10
C SER A 264 -21.55 -1.41 -5.19
N ALA A 265 -21.01 -0.24 -5.52
CA ALA A 265 -21.50 0.61 -6.61
C ALA A 265 -21.35 -0.04 -8.00
N TYR A 266 -20.41 -0.97 -8.17
CA TYR A 266 -20.16 -1.66 -9.44
C TYR A 266 -21.28 -2.64 -9.83
N LYS A 267 -22.17 -2.97 -8.88
CA LYS A 267 -23.39 -3.75 -9.22
C LYS A 267 -24.30 -3.03 -10.22
N SER A 268 -24.24 -1.70 -10.28
CA SER A 268 -24.96 -0.92 -11.30
C SER A 268 -24.26 -0.87 -12.66
N LEU A 269 -23.04 -1.43 -12.77
CA LEU A 269 -22.19 -1.39 -13.94
C LEU A 269 -21.84 -2.81 -14.47
N PRO A 270 -22.83 -3.68 -14.74
CA PRO A 270 -22.55 -5.03 -15.24
C PRO A 270 -21.78 -4.95 -16.56
N GLY A 271 -20.72 -5.76 -16.67
CA GLY A 271 -19.88 -5.78 -17.86
C GLY A 271 -18.82 -4.67 -17.92
N MET A 272 -18.76 -3.76 -16.95
CA MET A 272 -17.66 -2.78 -16.84
C MET A 272 -16.32 -3.51 -16.78
N GLU A 273 -15.39 -3.05 -17.60
CA GLU A 273 -14.02 -3.56 -17.61
C GLU A 273 -13.06 -2.59 -16.95
N GLY A 274 -12.06 -3.13 -16.27
CA GLY A 274 -11.00 -2.38 -15.61
C GLY A 274 -9.87 -3.30 -15.17
N ALA A 275 -8.91 -2.78 -14.40
CA ALA A 275 -7.87 -3.58 -13.79
C ALA A 275 -7.82 -3.38 -12.28
N ALA A 276 -7.57 -4.45 -11.56
CA ALA A 276 -7.43 -4.47 -10.12
C ALA A 276 -6.01 -4.83 -9.70
N TYR A 277 -5.58 -4.24 -8.61
CA TYR A 277 -4.37 -4.61 -7.90
C TYR A 277 -4.51 -5.99 -7.23
N TYR A 278 -5.67 -6.27 -6.64
CA TYR A 278 -5.96 -7.50 -5.94
C TYR A 278 -7.47 -7.73 -5.83
N TYR A 279 -7.87 -8.99 -5.91
CA TYR A 279 -9.17 -9.50 -5.46
C TYR A 279 -8.95 -10.92 -4.92
N PHE A 280 -9.41 -11.22 -3.74
CA PHE A 280 -9.07 -12.43 -2.99
C PHE A 280 -9.32 -13.75 -3.75
N GLY A 281 -10.27 -13.76 -4.66
CA GLY A 281 -10.65 -14.94 -5.46
C GLY A 281 -9.80 -15.14 -6.72
N ILE A 282 -8.93 -14.18 -7.10
CA ILE A 282 -8.17 -14.23 -8.34
C ILE A 282 -6.81 -14.92 -8.18
N PRO A 283 -5.88 -14.49 -7.32
CA PRO A 283 -4.57 -15.12 -7.21
C PRO A 283 -4.67 -16.56 -6.67
N LYS A 284 -3.98 -17.48 -7.33
CA LYS A 284 -3.94 -18.91 -6.94
C LYS A 284 -2.52 -19.28 -6.51
N ASN A 285 -2.20 -19.04 -5.24
CA ASN A 285 -0.91 -19.38 -4.66
C ASN A 285 -1.04 -19.61 -3.14
N PRO A 286 -0.11 -20.35 -2.51
CA PRO A 286 -0.20 -20.71 -1.09
C PRO A 286 -0.26 -19.51 -0.14
N VAL A 287 0.37 -18.39 -0.48
CA VAL A 287 0.38 -17.19 0.37
C VAL A 287 -1.00 -16.53 0.39
N ASN A 288 -1.67 -16.46 -0.77
CA ASN A 288 -3.03 -15.95 -0.86
C ASN A 288 -4.02 -16.87 -0.13
N GLU A 289 -3.90 -18.16 -0.31
CA GLU A 289 -4.75 -19.16 0.37
C GLU A 289 -4.63 -19.04 1.90
N ALA A 290 -3.41 -18.89 2.41
CA ALA A 290 -3.15 -18.66 3.82
C ALA A 290 -3.76 -17.34 4.33
N LEU A 291 -3.60 -16.24 3.59
CA LEU A 291 -4.21 -14.95 3.93
C LEU A 291 -5.74 -15.06 3.97
N VAL A 292 -6.35 -15.65 2.94
CA VAL A 292 -7.81 -15.81 2.85
C VAL A 292 -8.34 -16.64 4.01
N ALA A 293 -7.71 -17.78 4.30
CA ALA A 293 -8.12 -18.67 5.40
C ALA A 293 -7.99 -17.97 6.77
N ALA A 294 -6.87 -17.29 7.02
CA ALA A 294 -6.62 -16.59 8.28
C ALA A 294 -7.59 -15.41 8.46
N HIS A 295 -7.87 -14.65 7.41
CA HIS A 295 -8.77 -13.51 7.46
C HIS A 295 -10.22 -13.94 7.73
N TYR A 296 -10.70 -14.99 7.04
CA TYR A 296 -12.01 -15.56 7.33
C TYR A 296 -12.12 -16.13 8.75
N LYS A 297 -11.06 -16.77 9.25
CA LYS A 297 -11.04 -17.27 10.63
C LYS A 297 -11.22 -16.15 11.63
N GLN A 298 -10.55 -15.04 11.44
CA GLN A 298 -10.50 -13.91 12.39
C GLN A 298 -11.68 -12.94 12.23
N PHE A 299 -12.03 -12.56 11.00
CA PHE A 299 -12.97 -11.47 10.72
C PHE A 299 -14.29 -11.91 10.10
N LYS A 300 -14.41 -13.19 9.69
CA LYS A 300 -15.59 -13.75 8.99
C LYS A 300 -15.88 -13.11 7.63
N THR A 301 -14.91 -12.41 7.07
CA THR A 301 -14.95 -11.75 5.77
C THR A 301 -13.70 -12.10 4.96
N PRO A 302 -13.70 -11.96 3.63
CA PRO A 302 -12.48 -12.12 2.84
C PRO A 302 -11.50 -10.97 3.11
N PRO A 303 -10.19 -11.19 2.89
CA PRO A 303 -9.23 -10.09 2.85
C PRO A 303 -9.55 -9.17 1.67
N ASP A 304 -9.32 -7.88 1.88
CA ASP A 304 -9.63 -6.87 0.89
C ASP A 304 -8.37 -6.28 0.24
N PHE A 305 -8.56 -5.37 -0.66
CA PHE A 305 -7.59 -4.76 -1.56
C PHE A 305 -6.30 -4.35 -0.85
N PHE A 306 -6.39 -3.54 0.21
CA PHE A 306 -5.21 -3.06 0.93
C PHE A 306 -4.73 -4.02 2.04
N THR A 307 -5.53 -5.00 2.41
CA THR A 307 -5.06 -6.10 3.28
C THR A 307 -3.94 -6.88 2.60
N ALA A 308 -4.11 -7.22 1.32
CA ALA A 308 -3.07 -7.88 0.54
C ALA A 308 -1.82 -7.00 0.37
N GLY A 309 -1.99 -5.67 0.27
CA GLY A 309 -0.89 -4.71 0.19
C GLY A 309 -0.04 -4.70 1.46
N GLY A 310 -0.68 -4.49 2.61
CA GLY A 310 0.00 -4.52 3.91
C GLY A 310 0.71 -5.86 4.17
N PHE A 311 0.08 -6.97 3.80
CA PHE A 311 0.69 -8.29 3.86
C PHE A 311 1.96 -8.38 3.00
N SER A 312 1.92 -7.83 1.78
CA SER A 312 3.07 -7.80 0.89
C SER A 312 4.22 -6.95 1.46
N ALA A 313 3.91 -5.82 2.11
CA ALA A 313 4.91 -5.00 2.80
C ALA A 313 5.59 -5.78 3.95
N ALA A 314 4.83 -6.54 4.73
CA ALA A 314 5.36 -7.41 5.77
C ALA A 314 6.32 -8.47 5.22
N MET A 315 5.93 -9.12 4.10
CA MET A 315 6.77 -10.10 3.43
C MET A 315 8.10 -9.48 2.96
N ALA A 316 8.06 -8.26 2.41
CA ALA A 316 9.26 -7.52 2.02
C ALA A 316 10.16 -7.22 3.22
N VAL A 317 9.59 -6.71 4.33
CA VAL A 317 10.32 -6.41 5.57
C VAL A 317 11.02 -7.65 6.11
N VAL A 318 10.28 -8.75 6.30
CA VAL A 318 10.84 -9.96 6.89
C VAL A 318 11.88 -10.61 5.98
N THR A 319 11.66 -10.60 4.66
CA THR A 319 12.64 -11.11 3.69
C THR A 319 13.93 -10.30 3.73
N ALA A 320 13.85 -8.96 3.78
CA ALA A 320 15.02 -8.10 3.90
C ALA A 320 15.79 -8.35 5.20
N LEU A 321 15.09 -8.41 6.34
CA LEU A 321 15.68 -8.68 7.65
C LEU A 321 16.35 -10.06 7.71
N ARG A 322 15.78 -11.08 7.09
CA ARG A 322 16.42 -12.42 6.99
C ARG A 322 17.69 -12.36 6.16
N LYS A 323 17.66 -11.67 5.02
CA LYS A 323 18.86 -11.51 4.15
C LYS A 323 20.00 -10.77 4.84
N THR A 324 19.69 -9.86 5.75
CA THR A 324 20.72 -9.14 6.54
C THR A 324 21.12 -9.84 7.83
N GLY A 325 20.55 -11.03 8.13
CA GLY A 325 20.79 -11.72 9.40
C GLY A 325 20.22 -10.97 10.61
N GLY A 326 19.15 -10.15 10.40
CA GLY A 326 18.57 -9.30 11.43
C GLY A 326 19.34 -7.99 11.68
N ASP A 327 20.33 -7.66 10.85
CA ASP A 327 21.01 -6.36 10.89
C ASP A 327 20.10 -5.29 10.26
N THR A 328 19.85 -4.24 11.01
CA THR A 328 18.99 -3.12 10.61
C THR A 328 19.75 -1.92 10.07
N GLY A 329 21.05 -2.06 9.85
CA GLY A 329 21.89 -1.02 9.24
C GLY A 329 21.34 -0.62 7.86
N THR A 330 21.05 0.67 7.70
CA THR A 330 20.32 1.19 6.54
C THR A 330 20.93 0.79 5.20
N ASN A 331 22.25 0.92 5.04
CA ASN A 331 22.91 0.54 3.79
C ASN A 331 22.81 -0.98 3.53
N LYS A 332 22.85 -1.82 4.57
CA LYS A 332 22.66 -3.27 4.44
C LYS A 332 21.22 -3.60 4.00
N LEU A 333 20.23 -2.92 4.58
CA LEU A 333 18.84 -3.08 4.16
C LEU A 333 18.65 -2.67 2.70
N ILE A 334 19.16 -1.51 2.29
CA ILE A 334 19.08 -1.05 0.89
C ILE A 334 19.70 -2.08 -0.05
N THR A 335 20.94 -2.48 0.21
CA THR A 335 21.62 -3.50 -0.61
C THR A 335 20.87 -4.83 -0.67
N ALA A 336 20.28 -5.26 0.45
CA ALA A 336 19.50 -6.50 0.50
C ALA A 336 18.20 -6.41 -0.28
N MET A 337 17.57 -5.22 -0.33
CA MET A 337 16.27 -4.97 -0.97
C MET A 337 16.39 -4.66 -2.47
N GLU A 338 17.49 -4.06 -2.94
CA GLU A 338 17.70 -3.80 -4.38
C GLU A 338 17.69 -5.10 -5.19
N GLY A 339 16.73 -5.23 -6.09
CA GLY A 339 16.51 -6.45 -6.89
C GLY A 339 15.95 -7.64 -6.09
N MET A 340 15.52 -7.44 -4.86
CA MET A 340 14.97 -8.51 -4.02
C MET A 340 13.62 -8.98 -4.52
N SER A 341 13.48 -10.30 -4.69
CA SER A 341 12.19 -10.95 -4.90
C SER A 341 11.66 -11.54 -3.60
N PHE A 342 10.34 -11.50 -3.42
CA PHE A 342 9.64 -12.04 -2.25
C PHE A 342 8.24 -12.50 -2.66
N ASP A 343 7.74 -13.53 -1.97
CA ASP A 343 6.42 -14.09 -2.23
C ASP A 343 5.35 -13.27 -1.50
N THR A 344 4.20 -13.11 -2.15
CA THR A 344 3.07 -12.31 -1.65
C THR A 344 1.73 -12.97 -2.00
N PRO A 345 0.62 -12.49 -1.45
CA PRO A 345 -0.71 -12.96 -1.87
C PRO A 345 -0.96 -12.82 -3.38
N LYS A 346 -0.26 -11.90 -4.04
CA LYS A 346 -0.35 -11.66 -5.49
C LYS A 346 0.63 -12.49 -6.32
N GLY A 347 1.39 -13.37 -5.69
CA GLY A 347 2.51 -14.06 -6.29
C GLY A 347 3.84 -13.38 -5.98
N LYS A 348 4.85 -13.64 -6.80
CA LYS A 348 6.19 -13.09 -6.60
C LYS A 348 6.24 -11.62 -6.99
N MET A 349 6.76 -10.79 -6.10
CA MET A 349 7.08 -9.39 -6.36
C MET A 349 8.59 -9.19 -6.33
N THR A 350 9.09 -8.22 -7.11
CA THR A 350 10.51 -7.90 -7.16
C THR A 350 10.73 -6.39 -7.13
N PHE A 351 11.54 -5.90 -6.21
CA PHE A 351 11.95 -4.50 -6.24
C PHE A 351 12.90 -4.25 -7.42
N ARG A 352 12.51 -3.37 -8.31
CA ARG A 352 13.37 -2.89 -9.39
C ARG A 352 14.51 -2.06 -8.80
N LYS A 353 15.76 -2.29 -9.27
CA LYS A 353 16.95 -1.63 -8.70
C LYS A 353 16.98 -0.13 -8.95
N GLU A 354 16.46 0.29 -10.08
CA GLU A 354 16.58 1.65 -10.61
C GLU A 354 15.82 2.66 -9.76
N ASP A 355 14.63 2.30 -9.28
CA ASP A 355 13.71 3.21 -8.59
C ASP A 355 13.06 2.60 -7.34
N HIS A 356 13.43 1.38 -6.99
CA HIS A 356 12.91 0.61 -5.86
C HIS A 356 11.39 0.36 -5.90
N GLN A 357 10.77 0.47 -7.09
CA GLN A 357 9.37 0.08 -7.30
C GLN A 357 9.24 -1.44 -7.34
N ALA A 358 8.33 -2.01 -6.57
CA ALA A 358 7.99 -3.42 -6.70
C ALA A 358 7.21 -3.67 -7.99
N MET A 359 7.75 -4.55 -8.82
CA MET A 359 7.11 -5.05 -10.03
C MET A 359 6.18 -6.20 -9.64
N GLN A 360 4.93 -6.17 -10.11
CA GLN A 360 3.85 -7.04 -9.67
C GLN A 360 2.79 -7.21 -10.74
N SER A 361 2.05 -8.31 -10.71
CA SER A 361 0.90 -8.52 -11.61
C SER A 361 -0.26 -7.58 -11.29
N MET A 362 -1.01 -7.22 -12.33
CA MET A 362 -2.31 -6.57 -12.28
C MET A 362 -3.35 -7.47 -12.93
N TYR A 363 -4.63 -7.30 -12.59
CA TYR A 363 -5.67 -8.23 -13.02
C TYR A 363 -6.74 -7.48 -13.81
N HIS A 364 -6.76 -7.65 -15.14
CA HIS A 364 -7.84 -7.18 -15.99
C HIS A 364 -9.09 -8.00 -15.71
N PHE A 365 -10.18 -7.32 -15.38
CA PHE A 365 -11.44 -7.93 -14.99
C PHE A 365 -12.61 -7.37 -15.76
N LYS A 366 -13.71 -8.12 -15.72
CA LYS A 366 -15.05 -7.70 -16.12
C LYS A 366 -16.00 -7.88 -14.93
N ILE A 367 -16.84 -6.88 -14.67
CA ILE A 367 -17.79 -6.96 -13.55
C ILE A 367 -18.94 -7.90 -13.90
N LYS A 368 -19.11 -8.90 -13.03
CA LYS A 368 -20.28 -9.77 -12.95
C LYS A 368 -21.13 -9.39 -11.76
N VAL A 369 -22.43 -9.38 -11.92
CA VAL A 369 -23.38 -9.21 -10.83
C VAL A 369 -23.80 -10.60 -10.35
N ASP A 370 -23.47 -10.89 -9.10
CA ASP A 370 -23.84 -12.13 -8.42
C ASP A 370 -24.62 -11.78 -7.14
N PRO A 371 -25.87 -12.31 -6.95
CA PRO A 371 -26.67 -12.03 -5.79
C PRO A 371 -26.04 -12.45 -4.45
N ALA A 372 -25.15 -13.42 -4.47
CA ALA A 372 -24.45 -13.91 -3.27
C ALA A 372 -23.46 -12.88 -2.68
N PHE A 373 -23.09 -11.84 -3.46
CA PHE A 373 -22.12 -10.84 -3.04
C PHE A 373 -22.74 -9.46 -2.92
N ALA A 374 -22.33 -8.72 -1.91
CA ALA A 374 -22.75 -7.32 -1.70
C ALA A 374 -22.12 -6.35 -2.71
N TRP A 375 -21.12 -6.77 -3.48
CA TRP A 375 -20.36 -5.98 -4.45
C TRP A 375 -20.42 -6.56 -5.86
N GLY A 376 -20.04 -5.77 -6.87
CA GLY A 376 -19.79 -6.27 -8.21
C GLY A 376 -18.54 -7.16 -8.23
N VAL A 377 -18.69 -8.40 -8.66
CA VAL A 377 -17.62 -9.42 -8.62
C VAL A 377 -16.70 -9.23 -9.82
N PRO A 378 -15.40 -8.97 -9.62
CA PRO A 378 -14.44 -8.92 -10.71
C PRO A 378 -14.13 -10.35 -11.19
N GLU A 379 -14.61 -10.68 -12.37
CA GLU A 379 -14.27 -11.91 -13.07
C GLU A 379 -12.99 -11.69 -13.88
N LEU A 380 -11.97 -12.52 -13.66
CA LEU A 380 -10.68 -12.39 -14.33
C LEU A 380 -10.82 -12.58 -15.84
N VAL A 381 -10.36 -11.59 -16.60
CA VAL A 381 -10.20 -11.68 -18.06
C VAL A 381 -8.77 -12.06 -18.40
N HIS A 382 -7.79 -11.37 -17.81
CA HIS A 382 -6.36 -11.59 -18.05
C HIS A 382 -5.53 -11.13 -16.85
N GLU A 383 -4.55 -11.94 -16.45
CA GLU A 383 -3.49 -11.51 -15.55
C GLU A 383 -2.41 -10.80 -16.37
N ILE A 384 -2.25 -9.50 -16.13
CA ILE A 384 -1.23 -8.68 -16.76
C ILE A 384 0.05 -8.80 -15.93
N LYS A 385 1.02 -9.53 -16.44
CA LYS A 385 2.29 -9.77 -15.77
C LYS A 385 3.18 -8.53 -15.81
N PRO A 386 4.16 -8.39 -14.88
CA PRO A 386 5.09 -7.27 -14.87
C PRO A 386 5.79 -7.05 -16.21
N GLU A 387 6.14 -8.13 -16.90
CA GLU A 387 6.85 -8.12 -18.18
C GLU A 387 5.98 -7.60 -19.35
N GLU A 388 4.67 -7.62 -19.18
CA GLU A 388 3.70 -7.09 -20.15
C GLU A 388 3.46 -5.57 -19.98
N MET A 389 3.95 -5.00 -18.88
CA MET A 389 3.80 -3.58 -18.55
C MET A 389 5.12 -2.85 -18.72
N ASP A 390 5.20 -1.96 -19.69
CA ASP A 390 6.34 -1.04 -19.84
C ASP A 390 6.21 0.10 -18.83
N ILE A 391 6.51 -0.20 -17.55
CA ILE A 391 6.43 0.77 -16.46
C ILE A 391 7.63 1.72 -16.53
N PRO A 392 7.44 3.02 -16.77
CA PRO A 392 8.53 3.96 -16.96
C PRO A 392 9.33 4.17 -15.68
N ILE A 393 10.65 4.27 -15.82
CA ILE A 393 11.57 4.73 -14.78
C ILE A 393 11.64 6.25 -14.89
N ARG A 394 11.23 6.97 -13.84
CA ARG A 394 11.10 8.42 -13.85
C ARG A 394 11.99 9.14 -12.83
N ASN A 395 12.72 8.40 -12.00
CA ASN A 395 13.67 8.98 -11.07
C ASN A 395 14.96 9.43 -11.77
N LYS A 396 15.69 10.29 -11.08
CA LYS A 396 17.07 10.68 -11.45
C LYS A 396 17.99 10.09 -10.37
N ARG A 397 18.74 9.08 -10.71
CA ARG A 397 19.86 8.57 -9.87
C ARG A 397 21.05 9.48 -9.96
#